data_601cec73d7ea11a4add6c84daf030965
#
_entry.id   601cec73d7ea11a4add6c84daf030965
#
_cell.length_a   1.000
_cell.length_b   1.000
_cell.length_c   1.000
_cell.angle_alpha   90.00
_cell.angle_beta   90.00
_cell.angle_gamma   90.00
#
_symmetry.space_group_name_H-M   'P 1'
#
loop_
_entity.id
_entity.type
_entity.pdbx_description
1 polymer ?
#
loop_
_entity_poly.entity_id
_entity_poly.type
_entity_poly.pdbx_seq_one_letter_code
_entity_poly.pdbx_strand_id
1 'polypeptide(L)'
;MQVKASERVKIRLLADRGFASRPYSEILDLLGVALPDHDCKLERNNQPFKTALRGVGTPRLARGDKLHHKFAVIDNKTVITGSFNWSPSAAHTNDETLLVIHSPQLAQHFTREMDRLWDTAELGITPHLQRKLERQRIRCGGGVMRN
;
A
#
# COMPACT_ATOMS: atom_id res chain seq x y z
N MET A 1 7.37 -10.81 8.19
CA MET A 1 8.40 -9.87 8.72
C MET A 1 7.65 -8.69 9.35
N GLN A 2 7.43 -8.74 10.67
CA GLN A 2 6.81 -7.60 11.38
C GLN A 2 7.88 -6.51 11.49
N VAL A 3 7.81 -5.53 10.62
CA VAL A 3 8.54 -4.28 10.85
C VAL A 3 7.84 -3.61 12.03
N LYS A 4 8.45 -3.65 13.21
CA LYS A 4 8.10 -2.71 14.26
C LYS A 4 8.41 -1.32 13.70
N ALA A 5 7.37 -0.65 13.18
CA ALA A 5 7.47 0.77 12.93
C ALA A 5 7.76 1.41 14.29
N SER A 6 9.04 1.65 14.59
CA SER A 6 9.40 2.41 15.77
C SER A 6 8.81 3.80 15.58
N GLU A 7 8.35 4.43 16.64
CA GLU A 7 7.79 5.80 16.60
C GLU A 7 8.74 6.85 15.99
N ARG A 8 9.99 6.46 15.70
CA ARG A 8 11.05 7.29 15.12
C ARG A 8 11.13 7.23 13.59
N VAL A 9 10.48 6.27 12.93
CA VAL A 9 10.52 6.16 11.46
C VAL A 9 9.27 6.78 10.86
N LYS A 10 9.45 7.85 10.08
CA LYS A 10 8.35 8.45 9.30
C LYS A 10 8.17 7.65 8.01
N ILE A 11 7.00 7.06 7.84
CA ILE A 11 6.64 6.30 6.64
C ILE A 11 5.58 7.08 5.88
N ARG A 12 5.80 7.27 4.58
CA ARG A 12 4.81 7.72 3.60
C ARG A 12 4.70 6.66 2.52
N LEU A 13 3.51 6.15 2.29
CA LEU A 13 3.26 5.11 1.30
C LEU A 13 2.01 5.46 0.50
N LEU A 14 2.12 5.43 -0.82
CA LEU A 14 1.01 5.59 -1.73
C LEU A 14 0.90 4.36 -2.63
N ALA A 15 -0.31 3.87 -2.79
CA ALA A 15 -0.60 2.77 -3.70
C ALA A 15 -1.72 3.15 -4.67
N ASP A 16 -1.78 2.44 -5.80
CA ASP A 16 -2.90 2.58 -6.73
C ASP A 16 -4.23 2.27 -6.03
N ARG A 17 -5.24 3.12 -6.24
CA ARG A 17 -6.55 3.00 -5.59
C ARG A 17 -7.24 1.66 -5.88
N GLY A 18 -7.14 1.19 -7.11
CA GLY A 18 -7.73 -0.07 -7.52
C GLY A 18 -7.03 -1.27 -6.88
N PHE A 19 -5.70 -1.17 -6.72
CA PHE A 19 -4.91 -2.20 -6.05
C PHE A 19 -5.10 -2.18 -4.53
N ALA A 20 -5.03 -1.01 -3.90
CA ALA A 20 -5.13 -0.85 -2.44
C ALA A 20 -6.42 -1.42 -1.84
N SER A 21 -7.48 -1.57 -2.65
CA SER A 21 -8.77 -2.10 -2.21
C SER A 21 -9.03 -3.56 -2.60
N ARG A 22 -8.02 -4.30 -3.02
CA ARG A 22 -8.16 -5.74 -3.33
C ARG A 22 -8.03 -6.59 -2.07
N PRO A 23 -8.74 -7.72 -1.94
CA PRO A 23 -8.68 -8.59 -0.76
C PRO A 23 -7.27 -9.03 -0.37
N TYR A 24 -6.39 -9.17 -1.35
CA TYR A 24 -4.99 -9.60 -1.19
C TYR A 24 -3.99 -8.43 -1.18
N SER A 25 -4.44 -7.22 -0.90
CA SER A 25 -3.54 -6.06 -0.87
C SER A 25 -2.90 -5.90 0.50
N GLU A 26 -1.58 -5.90 0.56
CA GLU A 26 -0.79 -5.60 1.76
C GLU A 26 -1.11 -4.20 2.36
N ILE A 27 -1.71 -3.32 1.55
CA ILE A 27 -2.17 -2.00 2.02
C ILE A 27 -3.25 -2.14 3.10
N LEU A 28 -4.10 -3.16 3.01
CA LEU A 28 -5.14 -3.43 4.01
C LEU A 28 -4.51 -3.77 5.36
N ASP A 29 -3.46 -4.60 5.36
CA ASP A 29 -2.72 -4.95 6.57
C ASP A 29 -2.10 -3.72 7.23
N LEU A 30 -1.47 -2.84 6.44
CA LEU A 30 -0.90 -1.59 6.94
C LEU A 30 -1.96 -0.64 7.51
N LEU A 31 -3.19 -0.69 6.99
CA LEU A 31 -4.35 0.07 7.49
C LEU A 31 -5.07 -0.64 8.65
N GLY A 32 -4.61 -1.80 9.08
CA GLY A 32 -5.20 -2.54 10.20
C GLY A 32 -6.57 -3.14 9.89
N VAL A 33 -6.88 -3.41 8.62
CA VAL A 33 -8.15 -3.97 8.17
C VAL A 33 -7.97 -5.20 7.29
N ALA A 34 -8.96 -6.07 7.28
CA ALA A 34 -9.04 -7.20 6.39
C ALA A 34 -10.27 -7.09 5.49
N LEU A 35 -10.17 -7.52 4.25
CA LEU A 35 -11.26 -7.52 3.29
C LEU A 35 -11.44 -8.95 2.76
N PRO A 36 -12.56 -9.62 3.03
CA PRO A 36 -12.82 -10.93 2.46
C PRO A 36 -13.03 -10.85 0.94
N ASP A 37 -12.73 -11.94 0.26
CA ASP A 37 -12.99 -12.11 -1.17
C ASP A 37 -14.50 -12.31 -1.46
N HIS A 38 -14.84 -12.70 -2.70
CA HIS A 38 -16.20 -12.95 -3.13
C HIS A 38 -16.82 -14.20 -2.47
N ASP A 39 -16.01 -15.14 -1.97
CA ASP A 39 -16.43 -16.34 -1.23
C ASP A 39 -16.42 -16.14 0.30
N CYS A 40 -16.29 -14.90 0.75
CA CYS A 40 -16.22 -14.53 2.16
C CYS A 40 -15.00 -15.14 2.89
N LYS A 41 -13.92 -15.42 2.16
CA LYS A 41 -12.68 -15.92 2.72
C LYS A 41 -11.66 -14.80 2.84
N LEU A 42 -10.94 -14.77 3.94
CA LEU A 42 -9.75 -13.96 4.09
C LEU A 42 -8.55 -14.65 3.45
N GLU A 43 -7.63 -13.86 2.91
CA GLU A 43 -6.37 -14.38 2.42
C GLU A 43 -5.58 -15.04 3.57
N ARG A 44 -4.88 -16.16 3.28
CA ARG A 44 -4.16 -16.94 4.30
C ARG A 44 -3.06 -16.15 5.01
N ASN A 45 -2.45 -15.19 4.31
CA ASN A 45 -1.34 -14.39 4.82
C ASN A 45 -1.80 -13.02 5.34
N ASN A 46 -3.10 -12.80 5.49
CA ASN A 46 -3.65 -11.56 6.00
C ASN A 46 -3.23 -11.35 7.46
N GLN A 47 -2.48 -10.28 7.73
CA GLN A 47 -1.94 -9.95 9.05
C GLN A 47 -2.12 -8.45 9.36
N PRO A 48 -3.35 -7.99 9.56
CA PRO A 48 -3.62 -6.59 9.84
C PRO A 48 -2.83 -6.07 11.04
N PHE A 49 -2.23 -4.91 10.89
CA PHE A 49 -1.51 -4.24 11.96
C PHE A 49 -2.48 -3.89 13.10
N LYS A 50 -2.08 -4.15 14.34
CA LYS A 50 -2.86 -3.75 15.52
C LYS A 50 -3.08 -2.24 15.59
N THR A 51 -2.11 -1.47 15.11
CA THR A 51 -2.19 -0.02 14.97
C THR A 51 -1.95 0.36 13.53
N ALA A 52 -2.96 0.91 12.88
CA ALA A 52 -2.88 1.37 11.50
C ALA A 52 -1.76 2.41 11.30
N LEU A 53 -1.04 2.33 10.20
CA LEU A 53 -0.07 3.36 9.81
C LEU A 53 -0.81 4.58 9.26
N ARG A 54 -0.53 5.75 9.86
CA ARG A 54 -1.18 7.02 9.46
C ARG A 54 -0.70 7.54 8.10
N GLY A 55 0.52 7.18 7.68
CA GLY A 55 1.15 7.63 6.46
C GLY A 55 0.91 6.70 5.25
N VAL A 56 -0.25 6.09 5.13
CA VAL A 56 -0.62 5.19 4.02
C VAL A 56 -1.87 5.70 3.33
N GLY A 57 -1.87 5.73 2.00
CA GLY A 57 -3.01 6.21 1.24
C GLY A 57 -2.94 5.96 -0.25
N THR A 58 -3.79 6.66 -0.98
CA THR A 58 -3.91 6.60 -2.44
C THR A 58 -3.91 8.01 -3.03
N PRO A 59 -3.14 8.32 -4.09
CA PRO A 59 -3.18 9.62 -4.72
C PRO A 59 -4.49 9.81 -5.50
N ARG A 60 -4.91 11.05 -5.65
CA ARG A 60 -5.97 11.41 -6.60
C ARG A 60 -5.34 11.59 -7.98
N LEU A 61 -5.70 10.72 -8.89
CA LEU A 61 -5.27 10.76 -10.28
C LEU A 61 -6.44 11.14 -11.19
N ALA A 62 -6.14 11.58 -12.41
CA ALA A 62 -7.14 11.81 -13.43
C ALA A 62 -7.91 10.51 -13.75
N ARG A 63 -9.11 10.67 -14.32
CA ARG A 63 -9.95 9.51 -14.66
C ARG A 63 -9.26 8.64 -15.70
N GLY A 64 -9.07 7.36 -15.37
CA GLY A 64 -8.38 6.39 -16.23
C GLY A 64 -6.91 6.19 -15.91
N ASP A 65 -6.29 7.11 -15.19
CA ASP A 65 -4.90 6.98 -14.78
C ASP A 65 -4.73 5.95 -13.66
N LYS A 66 -3.53 5.38 -13.62
CA LYS A 66 -3.11 4.43 -12.58
C LYS A 66 -1.76 4.84 -12.00
N LEU A 67 -1.60 4.67 -10.72
CA LEU A 67 -0.28 4.76 -10.10
C LEU A 67 0.50 3.48 -10.42
N HIS A 68 1.48 3.59 -11.31
CA HIS A 68 2.29 2.44 -11.73
C HIS A 68 3.76 2.55 -11.30
N HIS A 69 4.08 3.50 -10.46
CA HIS A 69 5.41 3.67 -9.89
C HIS A 69 5.76 2.53 -8.92
N LYS A 70 7.00 2.07 -9.01
CA LYS A 70 7.58 1.10 -8.09
C LYS A 70 8.90 1.68 -7.59
N PHE A 71 8.82 2.53 -6.59
CA PHE A 71 9.99 3.08 -5.96
C PHE A 71 9.83 3.27 -4.45
N ALA A 72 10.94 3.31 -3.76
CA ALA A 72 11.06 3.80 -2.40
C ALA A 72 12.24 4.74 -2.29
N VAL A 73 12.13 5.73 -1.40
CA VAL A 73 13.22 6.63 -1.02
C VAL A 73 13.50 6.44 0.46
N ILE A 74 14.75 6.18 0.80
CA ILE A 74 15.20 5.98 2.18
C ILE A 74 16.12 7.13 2.54
N ASP A 75 15.76 7.88 3.59
CA ASP A 75 16.54 8.96 4.20
C ASP A 75 17.01 10.02 3.20
N ASN A 76 16.28 10.25 2.11
CA ASN A 76 16.66 11.14 1.00
C ASN A 76 18.07 10.86 0.43
N LYS A 77 18.53 9.63 0.50
CA LYS A 77 19.87 9.21 0.05
C LYS A 77 19.84 8.00 -0.85
N THR A 78 18.91 7.09 -0.65
CA THR A 78 18.84 5.82 -1.39
C THR A 78 17.50 5.72 -2.09
N VAL A 79 17.54 5.36 -3.37
CA VAL A 79 16.34 5.05 -4.17
C VAL A 79 16.34 3.56 -4.45
N ILE A 80 15.22 2.91 -4.23
CA ILE A 80 14.94 1.56 -4.70
C ILE A 80 13.88 1.69 -5.79
N THR A 81 14.13 1.18 -6.98
CA THR A 81 13.20 1.28 -8.11
C THR A 81 13.39 0.13 -9.10
N GLY A 82 12.48 -0.01 -10.05
CA GLY A 82 12.50 -1.05 -11.06
C GLY A 82 11.10 -1.47 -11.49
N SER A 83 10.95 -2.72 -11.91
CA SER A 83 9.64 -3.30 -12.27
C SER A 83 8.95 -4.01 -11.09
N PHE A 84 9.65 -4.22 -9.97
CA PHE A 84 9.22 -5.01 -8.82
C PHE A 84 8.00 -4.41 -8.10
N ASN A 85 6.88 -5.12 -8.09
CA ASN A 85 5.59 -4.64 -7.56
C ASN A 85 5.41 -4.75 -6.04
N TRP A 86 6.45 -5.09 -5.27
CA TRP A 86 6.37 -5.32 -3.81
C TRP A 86 5.33 -6.38 -3.43
N SER A 87 5.24 -7.43 -4.22
CA SER A 87 4.28 -8.53 -4.05
C SER A 87 4.97 -9.88 -4.02
N PRO A 88 4.34 -10.92 -3.43
CA PRO A 88 4.89 -12.28 -3.46
C PRO A 88 5.14 -12.81 -4.87
N SER A 89 4.27 -12.48 -5.84
CA SER A 89 4.47 -12.90 -7.23
C SER A 89 5.69 -12.24 -7.87
N ALA A 90 5.96 -10.96 -7.58
CA ALA A 90 7.17 -10.28 -8.03
C ALA A 90 8.42 -10.89 -7.41
N ALA A 91 8.33 -11.38 -6.15
CA ALA A 91 9.47 -11.95 -5.44
C ALA A 91 9.80 -13.41 -5.84
N HIS A 92 8.82 -14.18 -6.33
CA HIS A 92 8.97 -15.63 -6.45
C HIS A 92 8.60 -16.21 -7.82
N THR A 93 7.92 -15.43 -8.66
CA THR A 93 7.34 -15.97 -9.91
C THR A 93 7.75 -15.18 -11.15
N ASN A 94 7.88 -13.86 -11.03
CA ASN A 94 8.19 -12.99 -12.16
C ASN A 94 9.69 -12.76 -12.30
N ASP A 95 10.14 -12.51 -13.53
CA ASP A 95 11.46 -11.92 -13.79
C ASP A 95 11.35 -10.41 -13.64
N GLU A 96 11.98 -9.86 -12.61
CA GLU A 96 11.86 -8.44 -12.25
C GLU A 96 13.23 -7.77 -12.14
N THR A 97 13.26 -6.49 -12.45
CA THR A 97 14.42 -5.65 -12.19
C THR A 97 14.21 -4.87 -10.90
N LEU A 98 15.19 -4.94 -10.00
CA LEU A 98 15.24 -4.14 -8.78
C LEU A 98 16.61 -3.49 -8.66
N LEU A 99 16.63 -2.15 -8.62
CA LEU A 99 17.82 -1.35 -8.49
C LEU A 99 17.85 -0.68 -7.12
N VAL A 100 18.99 -0.71 -6.46
CA VAL A 100 19.27 0.05 -5.24
C VAL A 100 20.36 1.06 -5.56
N ILE A 101 20.02 2.35 -5.52
CA ILE A 101 20.89 3.43 -5.99
C ILE A 101 21.14 4.40 -4.84
N HIS A 102 22.39 4.52 -4.43
CA HIS A 102 22.82 5.47 -3.42
C HIS A 102 23.18 6.80 -4.09
N SER A 103 22.25 7.73 -4.17
CA SER A 103 22.41 9.05 -4.76
C SER A 103 21.45 10.05 -4.14
N PRO A 104 21.93 11.01 -3.33
CA PRO A 104 21.08 12.07 -2.80
C PRO A 104 20.42 12.92 -3.90
N GLN A 105 21.10 13.16 -5.00
CA GLN A 105 20.55 13.91 -6.14
C GLN A 105 19.36 13.18 -6.76
N LEU A 106 19.52 11.88 -7.04
CA LEU A 106 18.45 11.07 -7.59
C LEU A 106 17.29 10.96 -6.57
N ALA A 107 17.60 10.75 -5.29
CA ALA A 107 16.59 10.68 -4.22
C ALA A 107 15.72 11.94 -4.17
N GLN A 108 16.27 13.14 -4.38
CA GLN A 108 15.52 14.39 -4.44
C GLN A 108 14.49 14.40 -5.60
N HIS A 109 14.81 13.82 -6.76
CA HIS A 109 13.86 13.73 -7.86
C HIS A 109 12.67 12.84 -7.51
N PHE A 110 12.91 11.68 -6.94
CA PHE A 110 11.86 10.76 -6.51
C PHE A 110 11.05 11.31 -5.33
N THR A 111 11.70 12.04 -4.41
CA THR A 111 11.01 12.72 -3.31
C THR A 111 10.05 13.79 -3.84
N ARG A 112 10.44 14.60 -4.82
CA ARG A 112 9.54 15.59 -5.44
C ARG A 112 8.33 14.94 -6.09
N GLU A 113 8.51 13.81 -6.76
CA GLU A 113 7.37 13.07 -7.32
C GLU A 113 6.47 12.51 -6.23
N MET A 114 7.05 11.97 -5.15
CA MET A 114 6.27 11.52 -3.98
C MET A 114 5.49 12.68 -3.36
N ASP A 115 6.10 13.86 -3.22
CA ASP A 115 5.45 15.06 -2.66
C ASP A 115 4.28 15.51 -3.55
N ARG A 116 4.48 15.56 -4.88
CA ARG A 116 3.42 15.89 -5.85
C ARG A 116 2.21 14.96 -5.73
N LEU A 117 2.43 13.66 -5.57
CA LEU A 117 1.36 12.68 -5.40
C LEU A 117 0.72 12.77 -4.03
N TRP A 118 1.53 13.09 -3.01
CA TRP A 118 1.09 13.20 -1.63
C TRP A 118 0.14 14.36 -1.38
N ASP A 119 0.35 15.50 -2.04
CA ASP A 119 -0.47 16.72 -1.89
C ASP A 119 -1.96 16.48 -2.19
N THR A 120 -2.27 15.50 -3.02
CA THR A 120 -3.64 15.14 -3.38
C THR A 120 -4.11 13.81 -2.77
N ALA A 121 -3.29 13.16 -1.95
CA ALA A 121 -3.56 11.82 -1.47
C ALA A 121 -4.71 11.76 -0.46
N GLU A 122 -5.52 10.73 -0.57
CA GLU A 122 -6.47 10.32 0.45
C GLU A 122 -5.77 9.33 1.39
N LEU A 123 -5.53 9.73 2.65
CA LEU A 123 -4.84 8.90 3.63
C LEU A 123 -5.81 8.03 4.45
N GLY A 124 -5.33 6.87 4.87
CA GLY A 124 -6.10 5.96 5.70
C GLY A 124 -7.20 5.20 4.94
N ILE A 125 -8.26 4.87 5.64
CA ILE A 125 -9.42 4.19 5.06
C ILE A 125 -10.22 5.20 4.24
N THR A 126 -10.03 5.19 2.93
CA THR A 126 -10.72 6.09 2.01
C THR A 126 -12.22 5.80 1.97
N PRO A 127 -13.08 6.78 1.57
CA PRO A 127 -14.52 6.54 1.41
C PRO A 127 -14.84 5.38 0.45
N HIS A 128 -13.99 5.15 -0.56
CA HIS A 128 -14.13 4.00 -1.45
C HIS A 128 -13.90 2.67 -0.72
N LEU A 129 -12.82 2.57 0.04
CA LEU A 129 -12.51 1.38 0.82
C LEU A 129 -13.55 1.13 1.91
N GLN A 130 -13.99 2.18 2.60
CA GLN A 130 -15.02 2.07 3.63
C GLN A 130 -16.33 1.49 3.10
N ARG A 131 -16.81 1.98 1.94
CA ARG A 131 -18.00 1.40 1.29
C ARG A 131 -17.80 -0.05 0.88
N LYS A 132 -16.59 -0.43 0.51
CA LYS A 132 -16.28 -1.81 0.14
C LYS A 132 -16.27 -2.72 1.36
N LEU A 133 -15.63 -2.30 2.45
CA LEU A 133 -15.63 -2.98 3.74
C LEU A 133 -17.08 -3.20 4.25
N GLU A 134 -17.90 -2.16 4.21
CA GLU A 134 -19.29 -2.25 4.67
C GLU A 134 -20.13 -3.21 3.80
N ARG A 135 -20.00 -3.16 2.48
CA ARG A 135 -20.68 -4.12 1.58
C ARG A 135 -20.28 -5.56 1.88
N GLN A 136 -18.99 -5.82 2.13
CA GLN A 136 -18.53 -7.17 2.45
C GLN A 136 -18.97 -7.60 3.85
N ARG A 137 -19.03 -6.67 4.80
CA ARG A 137 -19.59 -6.93 6.14
C ARG A 137 -21.05 -7.39 6.08
N ILE A 138 -21.86 -6.70 5.29
CA ILE A 138 -23.27 -7.05 5.10
C ILE A 138 -23.38 -8.42 4.41
N ARG A 139 -22.59 -8.64 3.36
CA ARG A 139 -22.65 -9.86 2.56
C ARG A 139 -22.16 -11.10 3.32
N CYS A 140 -21.07 -10.98 4.07
CA CYS A 140 -20.37 -12.09 4.70
C CYS A 140 -20.70 -12.30 6.19
N GLY A 141 -21.56 -11.44 6.76
CA GLY A 141 -21.83 -11.44 8.19
C GLY A 141 -20.73 -10.74 9.01
N GLY A 142 -21.11 -10.16 10.15
CA GLY A 142 -20.21 -9.33 10.98
C GLY A 142 -19.03 -10.06 11.66
N GLY A 143 -18.91 -11.38 11.51
CA GLY A 143 -17.87 -12.19 12.17
C GLY A 143 -16.51 -12.23 11.45
N VAL A 144 -16.43 -11.80 10.20
CA VAL A 144 -15.22 -11.94 9.35
C VAL A 144 -14.24 -10.78 9.52
N MET A 145 -14.59 -9.72 10.22
CA MET A 145 -13.80 -8.48 10.30
C MET A 145 -13.10 -8.22 11.63
N ARG A 146 -13.04 -9.19 12.52
CA ARG A 146 -12.31 -9.05 13.80
C ARG A 146 -11.33 -10.20 13.96
N ASN A 147 -10.08 -9.92 13.82
CA ASN A 147 -9.02 -10.57 14.57
C ASN A 147 -8.49 -9.60 15.60
#